data_7ee6abb6b861d81d3ccb31775120af0a
#
_entry.id   7ee6abb6b861d81d3ccb31775120af0a
#
_cell.length_a   1.000
_cell.length_b   1.000
_cell.length_c   1.000
_cell.angle_alpha   90.00
_cell.angle_beta   90.00
_cell.angle_gamma   90.00
#
_symmetry.space_group_name_H-M   'P 1'
#
loop_
_entity.id
_entity.type
_entity.pdbx_description
1 polymer ?
#
loop_
_entity_poly.entity_id
_entity_poly.type
_entity_poly.pdbx_seq_one_letter_code
_entity_poly.pdbx_strand_id
1 'polypeptide(L)'
;ISYGCGSFGYDIRVADEFQVFTMPLDRQGVIDPLNFDPKVLREHQGEVCQIPPNSFALARSIEYFKMPRNVTGVAVGKSTLARCGIVVNITPLEAAWEGVLTIEISNTTPLPCKIYAHMGIAQILFFEGESPAVSYADRGGKYQAQTGITLAKV
;
A
#
# COMPACT_ATOMS: atom_id res chain seq x y z
N ILE A 1 -16.13 2.87 -5.24
CA ILE A 1 -15.85 1.46 -4.92
C ILE A 1 -16.06 1.26 -3.42
N SER A 2 -16.78 0.20 -3.05
CA SER A 2 -17.18 -0.10 -1.68
C SER A 2 -16.00 -0.28 -0.72
N TYR A 3 -16.21 0.07 0.55
CA TYR A 3 -15.27 -0.08 1.64
C TYR A 3 -15.97 -0.47 2.94
N GLY A 4 -15.21 -0.85 3.96
CA GLY A 4 -15.71 -1.25 5.27
C GLY A 4 -15.77 -2.76 5.45
N CYS A 5 -16.53 -3.22 6.45
CA CYS A 5 -16.64 -4.64 6.80
C CYS A 5 -17.34 -5.44 5.70
N GLY A 6 -16.71 -6.52 5.29
CA GLY A 6 -17.27 -7.58 4.44
C GLY A 6 -17.60 -8.83 5.27
N SER A 7 -17.89 -9.94 4.58
CA SER A 7 -18.24 -11.22 5.25
C SER A 7 -17.05 -11.82 6.04
N PHE A 8 -15.83 -11.69 5.53
CA PHE A 8 -14.62 -12.27 6.12
C PHE A 8 -13.44 -11.30 6.22
N GLY A 9 -13.61 -10.05 5.84
CA GLY A 9 -12.53 -9.10 5.81
C GLY A 9 -13.00 -7.67 5.87
N TYR A 10 -12.06 -6.77 5.70
CA TYR A 10 -12.29 -5.34 5.70
C TYR A 10 -11.71 -4.70 4.44
N ASP A 11 -12.54 -3.97 3.71
CA ASP A 11 -12.13 -3.22 2.53
C ASP A 11 -11.57 -1.85 2.96
N ILE A 12 -10.27 -1.67 2.80
CA ILE A 12 -9.55 -0.44 3.17
C ILE A 12 -9.71 0.63 2.11
N ARG A 13 -9.59 1.89 2.54
CA ARG A 13 -9.64 3.07 1.67
C ARG A 13 -8.24 3.61 1.41
N VAL A 14 -8.03 4.11 0.20
CA VAL A 14 -6.85 4.89 -0.13
C VAL A 14 -7.05 6.36 0.28
N ALA A 15 -6.02 6.97 0.87
CA ALA A 15 -6.01 8.41 1.18
C ALA A 15 -5.82 9.26 -0.09
N ASP A 16 -5.75 10.57 0.06
CA ASP A 16 -5.54 11.56 -1.00
C ASP A 16 -4.07 11.91 -1.26
N GLU A 17 -3.16 11.17 -0.62
CA GLU A 17 -1.72 11.32 -0.72
C GLU A 17 -1.13 10.18 -1.55
N PHE A 18 -0.36 10.55 -2.58
CA PHE A 18 0.26 9.61 -3.52
C PHE A 18 1.69 10.01 -3.83
N GLN A 19 2.52 9.04 -4.15
CA GLN A 19 3.86 9.22 -4.71
C GLN A 19 3.95 8.41 -6.00
N VAL A 20 3.93 9.10 -7.14
CA VAL A 20 3.90 8.47 -8.47
C VAL A 20 5.32 8.32 -9.00
N PHE A 21 5.68 7.13 -9.44
CA PHE A 21 6.96 6.89 -10.09
C PHE A 21 7.05 7.66 -11.39
N THR A 22 8.14 8.40 -11.56
CA THR A 22 8.41 9.22 -12.74
C THR A 22 9.87 9.07 -13.15
N MET A 23 10.12 9.22 -14.44
CA MET A 23 11.50 9.30 -14.92
C MET A 23 12.13 10.61 -14.44
N PRO A 24 13.31 10.61 -13.79
CA PRO A 24 14.03 11.83 -13.45
C PRO A 24 14.35 12.69 -14.69
N LEU A 25 14.52 14.00 -14.50
CA LEU A 25 14.75 14.95 -15.58
C LEU A 25 16.01 14.63 -16.43
N ASP A 26 17.03 14.10 -15.80
CA ASP A 26 18.26 13.64 -16.47
C ASP A 26 18.11 12.31 -17.20
N ARG A 27 16.92 11.69 -17.14
CA ARG A 27 16.59 10.38 -17.71
C ARG A 27 17.54 9.26 -17.26
N GLN A 28 18.21 9.46 -16.13
CA GLN A 28 19.03 8.45 -15.47
C GLN A 28 18.34 8.02 -14.20
N GLY A 29 18.13 6.74 -14.05
CA GLY A 29 17.53 6.21 -12.83
C GLY A 29 17.46 4.69 -12.88
N VAL A 30 17.87 4.09 -11.78
CA VAL A 30 17.76 2.66 -11.52
C VAL A 30 17.00 2.53 -10.19
N ILE A 31 16.04 1.65 -10.14
CA ILE A 31 15.42 1.31 -8.86
C ILE A 31 16.33 0.32 -8.15
N ASP A 32 17.00 0.80 -7.11
CA ASP A 32 17.84 -0.02 -6.24
C ASP A 32 17.17 -0.15 -4.87
N PRO A 33 16.67 -1.33 -4.48
CA PRO A 33 16.02 -1.52 -3.20
C PRO A 33 16.95 -1.36 -1.99
N LEU A 34 18.26 -1.49 -2.19
CA LEU A 34 19.25 -1.30 -1.12
C LEU A 34 19.69 0.18 -0.98
N ASN A 35 19.46 0.99 -2.02
CA ASN A 35 19.81 2.40 -2.06
C ASN A 35 18.76 3.18 -2.85
N PHE A 36 17.53 3.22 -2.32
CA PHE A 36 16.38 3.81 -3.01
C PHE A 36 16.53 5.33 -3.12
N ASP A 37 16.54 5.86 -4.37
CA ASP A 37 16.57 7.30 -4.65
C ASP A 37 15.13 7.86 -4.74
N PRO A 38 14.67 8.70 -3.77
CA PRO A 38 13.34 9.27 -3.80
C PRO A 38 13.08 10.24 -4.98
N LYS A 39 14.10 10.67 -5.73
CA LYS A 39 13.96 11.53 -6.92
C LYS A 39 13.16 10.87 -8.05
N VAL A 40 13.00 9.54 -8.02
CA VAL A 40 12.14 8.80 -8.96
C VAL A 40 10.65 8.94 -8.62
N LEU A 41 10.31 9.62 -7.53
CA LEU A 41 8.94 9.82 -7.07
C LEU A 41 8.52 11.29 -7.23
N ARG A 42 7.27 11.49 -7.65
CA ARG A 42 6.58 12.78 -7.64
C ARG A 42 5.43 12.71 -6.67
N GLU A 43 5.42 13.61 -5.70
CA GLU A 43 4.29 13.77 -4.78
C GLU A 43 3.05 14.29 -5.53
N HIS A 44 1.91 13.76 -5.17
CA HIS A 44 0.60 14.19 -5.63
C HIS A 44 -0.38 14.11 -4.47
N GLN A 45 -1.08 15.21 -4.22
CA GLN A 45 -2.18 15.27 -3.26
C GLN A 45 -3.44 15.74 -3.97
N GLY A 46 -4.55 15.05 -3.79
CA GLY A 46 -5.83 15.41 -4.40
C GLY A 46 -6.81 14.26 -4.53
N GLU A 47 -8.01 14.57 -4.96
CA GLU A 47 -9.13 13.62 -5.08
C GLU A 47 -8.88 12.54 -6.14
N VAL A 48 -8.04 12.82 -7.15
CA VAL A 48 -7.77 11.87 -8.24
C VAL A 48 -6.27 11.84 -8.54
N CYS A 49 -5.67 10.67 -8.38
CA CYS A 49 -4.33 10.39 -8.85
C CYS A 49 -4.37 9.69 -10.20
N GLN A 50 -3.63 10.20 -11.17
CA GLN A 50 -3.45 9.55 -12.47
C GLN A 50 -2.08 8.86 -12.53
N ILE A 51 -2.09 7.53 -12.60
CA ILE A 51 -0.89 6.72 -12.75
C ILE A 51 -0.60 6.52 -14.24
N PRO A 52 0.58 6.88 -14.74
CA PRO A 52 0.93 6.72 -16.15
C PRO A 52 0.86 5.25 -16.61
N PRO A 53 0.85 5.01 -17.94
CA PRO A 53 0.92 3.66 -18.50
C PRO A 53 2.14 2.89 -17.98
N ASN A 54 1.96 1.62 -17.68
CA ASN A 54 3.04 0.72 -17.22
C ASN A 54 3.89 1.31 -16.08
N SER A 55 3.24 2.07 -15.19
CA SER A 55 3.89 2.78 -14.10
C SER A 55 3.32 2.35 -12.74
N PHE A 56 3.80 2.99 -11.69
CA PHE A 56 3.60 2.57 -10.31
C PHE A 56 3.39 3.79 -9.41
N ALA A 57 2.59 3.64 -8.38
CA ALA A 57 2.42 4.65 -7.35
C ALA A 57 2.42 4.01 -5.96
N LEU A 58 2.92 4.76 -4.99
CA LEU A 58 2.70 4.51 -3.57
C LEU A 58 1.56 5.40 -3.08
N ALA A 59 0.76 4.85 -2.19
CA ALA A 59 -0.29 5.58 -1.47
C ALA A 59 -0.30 5.12 0.00
N ARG A 60 -1.19 5.66 0.82
CA ARG A 60 -1.42 5.14 2.17
C ARG A 60 -2.90 4.83 2.41
N SER A 61 -3.15 3.98 3.39
CA SER A 61 -4.52 3.77 3.89
C SER A 61 -5.01 4.98 4.70
N ILE A 62 -6.33 5.20 4.69
CA ILE A 62 -6.97 6.10 5.66
C ILE A 62 -6.96 5.45 7.03
N GLU A 63 -7.26 4.15 7.06
CA GLU A 63 -7.33 3.36 8.27
C GLU A 63 -5.95 3.24 8.93
N TYR A 64 -5.93 3.42 10.25
CA TYR A 64 -4.80 3.06 11.10
C TYR A 64 -5.08 1.69 11.73
N PHE A 65 -4.14 0.78 11.63
CA PHE A 65 -4.24 -0.57 12.15
C PHE A 65 -3.45 -0.72 13.45
N LYS A 66 -3.99 -1.54 14.35
CA LYS A 66 -3.27 -2.04 15.52
C LYS A 66 -3.56 -3.53 15.62
N MET A 67 -2.63 -4.32 15.12
CA MET A 67 -2.79 -5.78 15.04
C MET A 67 -2.64 -6.42 16.42
N PRO A 68 -3.59 -7.27 16.83
CA PRO A 68 -3.39 -8.11 18.00
C PRO A 68 -2.20 -9.05 17.81
N ARG A 69 -1.66 -9.53 18.93
CA ARG A 69 -0.47 -10.40 18.91
C ARG A 69 -0.74 -11.79 18.31
N ASN A 70 -2.00 -12.22 18.29
CA ASN A 70 -2.45 -13.51 17.76
C ASN A 70 -3.17 -13.39 16.41
N VAL A 71 -3.10 -12.23 15.73
CA VAL A 71 -3.76 -11.99 14.44
C VAL A 71 -2.77 -11.52 13.41
N THR A 72 -2.84 -12.08 12.21
CA THR A 72 -2.17 -11.56 11.02
C THR A 72 -3.19 -11.20 9.95
N GLY A 73 -2.84 -10.24 9.08
CA GLY A 73 -3.67 -9.82 7.98
C GLY A 73 -2.99 -10.05 6.63
N VAL A 74 -3.76 -10.49 5.64
CA VAL A 74 -3.31 -10.63 4.25
C VAL A 74 -4.20 -9.75 3.37
N ALA A 75 -3.57 -8.85 2.62
CA ALA A 75 -4.30 -8.00 1.70
C ALA A 75 -4.42 -8.64 0.32
N VAL A 76 -5.60 -8.47 -0.29
CA VAL A 76 -5.89 -8.89 -1.66
C VAL A 76 -6.52 -7.71 -2.42
N GLY A 77 -6.32 -7.68 -3.74
CA GLY A 77 -6.90 -6.64 -4.60
C GLY A 77 -8.43 -6.73 -4.69
N LYS A 78 -9.05 -5.65 -5.14
CA LYS A 78 -10.50 -5.62 -5.43
C LYS A 78 -10.75 -5.99 -6.88
N SER A 79 -11.79 -6.78 -7.11
CA SER A 79 -12.12 -7.36 -8.42
C SER A 79 -12.36 -6.30 -9.52
N THR A 80 -12.91 -5.14 -9.17
CA THR A 80 -13.11 -4.03 -10.11
C THR A 80 -11.78 -3.48 -10.63
N LEU A 81 -10.82 -3.25 -9.72
CA LEU A 81 -9.49 -2.75 -10.07
C LEU A 81 -8.69 -3.79 -10.86
N ALA A 82 -8.72 -5.04 -10.43
CA ALA A 82 -8.04 -6.14 -11.12
C ALA A 82 -8.51 -6.28 -12.59
N ARG A 83 -9.82 -6.12 -12.86
CA ARG A 83 -10.37 -6.14 -14.22
C ARG A 83 -9.98 -4.93 -15.07
N CYS A 84 -9.54 -3.85 -14.44
CA CYS A 84 -8.97 -2.67 -15.11
C CYS A 84 -7.45 -2.76 -15.27
N GLY A 85 -6.83 -3.90 -14.97
CA GLY A 85 -5.37 -4.05 -15.02
C GLY A 85 -4.63 -3.26 -13.94
N ILE A 86 -5.31 -2.94 -12.84
CA ILE A 86 -4.72 -2.28 -11.68
C ILE A 86 -4.44 -3.34 -10.63
N VAL A 87 -3.16 -3.53 -10.32
CA VAL A 87 -2.71 -4.48 -9.30
C VAL A 87 -2.37 -3.70 -8.03
N VAL A 88 -2.99 -4.10 -6.93
CA VAL A 88 -2.69 -3.55 -5.61
C VAL A 88 -1.93 -4.61 -4.81
N ASN A 89 -0.78 -4.24 -4.31
CA ASN A 89 0.04 -5.07 -3.43
C ASN A 89 0.17 -4.40 -2.06
N ILE A 90 0.12 -5.19 -1.02
CA ILE A 90 0.40 -4.80 0.36
C ILE A 90 1.01 -6.02 1.03
N THR A 91 2.14 -5.84 1.70
CA THR A 91 2.77 -6.95 2.44
C THR A 91 1.93 -7.31 3.67
N PRO A 92 2.06 -8.53 4.23
CA PRO A 92 1.23 -8.98 5.35
C PRO A 92 1.29 -8.03 6.55
N LEU A 93 0.12 -7.82 7.19
CA LEU A 93 0.02 -7.14 8.47
C LEU A 93 0.45 -8.15 9.56
N GLU A 94 1.67 -8.01 10.03
CA GLU A 94 2.22 -8.96 11.00
C GLU A 94 1.64 -8.78 12.41
N ALA A 95 1.74 -9.82 13.23
CA ALA A 95 1.33 -9.82 14.63
C ALA A 95 2.00 -8.67 15.42
N ALA A 96 1.19 -7.91 16.16
CA ALA A 96 1.58 -6.73 16.92
C ALA A 96 2.16 -5.56 16.09
N TRP A 97 2.03 -5.58 14.76
CA TRP A 97 2.31 -4.40 13.94
C TRP A 97 1.22 -3.35 14.12
N GLU A 98 1.61 -2.08 14.10
CA GLU A 98 0.65 -0.97 14.03
C GLU A 98 1.11 0.11 13.06
N GLY A 99 0.15 0.87 12.50
CA GLY A 99 0.42 1.97 11.59
C GLY A 99 -0.67 2.15 10.52
N VAL A 100 -0.47 3.12 9.63
CA VAL A 100 -1.17 3.18 8.34
C VAL A 100 -0.42 2.29 7.35
N LEU A 101 -1.13 1.68 6.41
CA LEU A 101 -0.52 0.85 5.37
C LEU A 101 0.07 1.72 4.27
N THR A 102 1.27 1.43 3.82
CA THR A 102 1.72 1.85 2.49
C THR A 102 1.12 0.88 1.47
N ILE A 103 0.54 1.43 0.41
CA ILE A 103 -0.20 0.70 -0.63
C ILE A 103 0.56 0.86 -1.93
N GLU A 104 0.97 -0.25 -2.52
CA GLU A 104 1.67 -0.31 -3.79
C GLU A 104 0.66 -0.53 -4.92
N ILE A 105 0.54 0.42 -5.85
CA ILE A 105 -0.44 0.40 -6.93
C ILE A 105 0.26 0.37 -8.28
N SER A 106 0.13 -0.75 -9.00
CA SER A 106 0.69 -0.91 -10.35
C SER A 106 -0.39 -0.70 -11.41
N ASN A 107 -0.12 0.15 -12.39
CA ASN A 107 -0.86 0.21 -13.63
C ASN A 107 -0.16 -0.66 -14.68
N THR A 108 -0.71 -1.84 -14.95
CA THR A 108 -0.15 -2.80 -15.91
C THR A 108 -0.67 -2.59 -17.34
N THR A 109 -1.42 -1.52 -17.59
CA THR A 109 -2.04 -1.26 -18.89
C THR A 109 -1.24 -0.24 -19.70
N PRO A 110 -1.40 -0.20 -21.03
CA PRO A 110 -0.78 0.81 -21.89
C PRO A 110 -1.47 2.17 -21.83
N LEU A 111 -2.49 2.34 -20.99
CA LEU A 111 -3.26 3.58 -20.82
C LEU A 111 -3.06 4.14 -19.41
N PRO A 112 -3.16 5.47 -19.20
CA PRO A 112 -3.21 6.03 -17.87
C PRO A 112 -4.42 5.51 -17.09
N CYS A 113 -4.26 5.21 -15.82
CA CYS A 113 -5.38 4.85 -14.95
C CYS A 113 -5.62 5.89 -13.86
N LYS A 114 -6.86 6.00 -13.39
CA LYS A 114 -7.26 6.90 -12.31
C LYS A 114 -7.52 6.13 -11.04
N ILE A 115 -6.94 6.60 -9.94
CA ILE A 115 -7.25 6.17 -8.58
C ILE A 115 -7.93 7.35 -7.89
N TYR A 116 -9.12 7.11 -7.34
CA TYR A 116 -9.88 8.12 -6.61
C TYR A 116 -9.60 8.00 -5.11
N ALA A 117 -9.27 9.11 -4.48
CA ALA A 117 -9.13 9.16 -3.03
C ALA A 117 -10.42 8.69 -2.33
N HIS A 118 -10.25 8.12 -1.16
CA HIS A 118 -11.32 7.63 -0.28
C HIS A 118 -12.13 6.43 -0.81
N MET A 119 -11.81 5.91 -1.99
CA MET A 119 -12.43 4.68 -2.46
C MET A 119 -11.82 3.43 -1.80
N GLY A 120 -12.58 2.34 -1.78
CA GLY A 120 -12.06 1.02 -1.42
C GLY A 120 -10.99 0.57 -2.41
N ILE A 121 -9.81 0.20 -1.92
CA ILE A 121 -8.64 -0.09 -2.75
C ILE A 121 -8.18 -1.56 -2.66
N ALA A 122 -8.29 -2.15 -1.49
CA ALA A 122 -7.90 -3.53 -1.23
C ALA A 122 -8.77 -4.13 -0.11
N GLN A 123 -8.85 -5.45 -0.03
CA GLN A 123 -9.48 -6.15 1.07
C GLN A 123 -8.41 -6.81 1.94
N ILE A 124 -8.56 -6.69 3.25
CA ILE A 124 -7.73 -7.42 4.21
C ILE A 124 -8.53 -8.57 4.79
N LEU A 125 -7.97 -9.77 4.70
CA LEU A 125 -8.44 -10.98 5.36
C LEU A 125 -7.63 -11.15 6.63
N PHE A 126 -8.30 -11.39 7.76
CA PHE A 126 -7.66 -11.59 9.07
C PHE A 126 -7.67 -13.06 9.45
N PHE A 127 -6.54 -13.52 9.97
CA PHE A 127 -6.36 -14.89 10.43
C PHE A 127 -5.92 -14.88 11.89
N GLU A 128 -6.64 -15.57 12.74
CA GLU A 128 -6.30 -15.77 14.14
C GLU A 128 -5.53 -17.08 14.33
N GLY A 129 -4.53 -17.05 15.19
CA GLY A 129 -3.69 -18.19 15.53
C GLY A 129 -3.12 -18.05 16.93
N GLU A 130 -2.15 -18.89 17.26
CA GLU A 130 -1.37 -18.75 18.48
C GLU A 130 -0.44 -17.55 18.39
N SER A 131 -0.22 -16.87 19.52
CA SER A 131 0.70 -15.73 19.56
C SER A 131 2.14 -16.20 19.29
N PRO A 132 2.87 -15.55 18.35
CA PRO A 132 4.27 -15.90 18.12
C PRO A 132 5.13 -15.58 19.34
N ALA A 133 6.17 -16.37 19.54
CA ALA A 133 7.15 -16.12 20.61
C ALA A 133 7.79 -14.72 20.48
N VAL A 134 8.06 -14.31 19.24
CA VAL A 134 8.62 -12.99 18.89
C VAL A 134 7.75 -12.33 17.84
N SER A 135 7.11 -11.22 18.18
CA SER A 135 6.26 -10.44 17.26
C SER A 135 7.07 -9.44 16.43
N TYR A 136 6.40 -8.79 15.47
CA TYR A 136 7.00 -7.70 14.69
C TYR A 136 7.47 -6.54 15.57
N ALA A 137 6.69 -6.17 16.58
CA ALA A 137 7.07 -5.13 17.52
C ALA A 137 8.28 -5.52 18.38
N ASP A 138 8.33 -6.77 18.85
CA ASP A 138 9.43 -7.27 19.71
C ASP A 138 10.78 -7.21 19.00
N ARG A 139 10.83 -7.45 17.71
CA ARG A 139 12.07 -7.40 16.91
C ARG A 139 12.38 -6.00 16.34
N GLY A 140 11.61 -4.97 16.72
CA GLY A 140 11.83 -3.61 16.24
C GLY A 140 11.65 -3.47 14.72
N GLY A 141 10.59 -4.08 14.18
CA GLY A 141 10.34 -4.09 12.73
C GLY A 141 10.39 -2.70 12.10
N LYS A 142 11.10 -2.55 11.00
CA LYS A 142 11.46 -1.25 10.38
C LYS A 142 10.28 -0.40 9.90
N TYR A 143 9.10 -0.98 9.78
CA TYR A 143 7.86 -0.30 9.39
C TYR A 143 6.85 -0.18 10.55
N GLN A 144 7.29 -0.35 11.80
CA GLN A 144 6.44 -0.17 12.97
C GLN A 144 6.03 1.29 13.14
N ALA A 145 4.76 1.53 13.51
CA ALA A 145 4.18 2.83 13.83
C ALA A 145 4.29 3.88 12.68
N GLN A 146 4.25 3.44 11.43
CA GLN A 146 4.28 4.38 10.30
C GLN A 146 2.98 5.19 10.23
N THR A 147 3.12 6.50 9.96
CA THR A 147 2.01 7.47 9.94
C THR A 147 1.72 8.05 8.56
N GLY A 148 2.53 7.73 7.56
CA GLY A 148 2.43 8.20 6.18
C GLY A 148 2.96 7.17 5.20
N ILE A 149 3.07 7.56 3.92
CA ILE A 149 3.72 6.73 2.90
C ILE A 149 5.18 6.55 3.32
N THR A 150 5.57 5.31 3.53
CA THR A 150 6.93 4.96 3.95
C THR A 150 7.67 4.32 2.78
N LEU A 151 8.81 4.91 2.42
CA LEU A 151 9.66 4.40 1.34
C LEU A 151 10.45 3.16 1.78
N ALA A 152 11.06 2.49 0.80
CA ALA A 152 11.90 1.32 1.06
C ALA A 152 13.00 1.65 2.08
N LYS A 153 13.16 0.77 3.07
CA LYS A 153 14.21 0.83 4.10
C LYS A 153 14.99 -0.48 4.08
N VAL A 154 16.27 -0.41 4.29
CA VAL A 154 17.16 -1.57 4.43
C VAL A 154 17.35 -1.91 5.92
#